data_cbdde8c7172dba46866d97c80c3f1ddc
#
_entry.id   cbdde8c7172dba46866d97c80c3f1ddc
#
_cell.length_a   1.000
_cell.length_b   1.000
_cell.length_c   1.000
_cell.angle_alpha   90.00
_cell.angle_beta   90.00
_cell.angle_gamma   90.00
#
_symmetry.space_group_name_H-M   'P 1'
#
loop_
_entity.id
_entity.type
_entity.pdbx_description
1 polymer ?
#
loop_
_entity_poly.entity_id
_entity_poly.type
_entity_poly.pdbx_seq_one_letter_code
_entity_poly.pdbx_strand_id
1 'polypeptide(L)'
;MQAVSVHADVVVVRSAFWQTTCTIVHRAAEDGVAECFVIDSPVLPHELEALPVIVEQAGWELSGMLCTHGDWDHLLGRYAFPDAALGCAETTGARLRANPGEAQRELREFDEENYVERPRPLSLGQVQALPVPGHIGIGDTELDLLPADGHTEDGMALRVPWAGVVVCGDYLSPVEIPWLSETGSREAYLATLERLRPWVEEATWVVPGHGTPIDAQRALAILREDVAYLEALPDPSAPIPPARRTGAQRKIHEENLKRVSA
;
A
#
# COMPACT_ATOMS: atom_id res chain seq x y z
N MET A 1 1.81 9.54 -14.17
CA MET A 1 0.71 9.45 -13.19
C MET A 1 -0.63 9.25 -13.90
N GLN A 2 -1.48 8.38 -13.38
CA GLN A 2 -2.87 8.19 -13.81
C GLN A 2 -3.77 8.26 -12.58
N ALA A 3 -4.93 8.89 -12.71
CA ALA A 3 -5.95 8.93 -11.66
C ALA A 3 -7.24 8.27 -12.15
N VAL A 4 -7.83 7.42 -11.33
CA VAL A 4 -9.07 6.69 -11.63
C VAL A 4 -10.01 6.80 -10.43
N SER A 5 -11.24 7.25 -10.65
CA SER A 5 -12.29 7.15 -9.63
C SER A 5 -12.90 5.75 -9.68
N VAL A 6 -12.72 4.98 -8.62
CA VAL A 6 -13.33 3.65 -8.46
C VAL A 6 -14.67 3.72 -7.73
N HIS A 7 -14.92 4.81 -7.00
CA HIS A 7 -16.17 5.16 -6.35
C HIS A 7 -16.31 6.69 -6.31
N ALA A 8 -17.51 7.21 -6.08
CA ALA A 8 -17.70 8.65 -5.91
C ALA A 8 -16.79 9.22 -4.81
N ASP A 9 -16.54 8.47 -3.74
CA ASP A 9 -15.76 8.86 -2.58
C ASP A 9 -14.33 8.29 -2.59
N VAL A 10 -13.88 7.61 -3.67
CA VAL A 10 -12.54 6.98 -3.73
C VAL A 10 -11.87 7.21 -5.07
N VAL A 11 -10.71 7.87 -5.03
CA VAL A 11 -9.84 8.11 -6.19
C VAL A 11 -8.52 7.39 -5.96
N VAL A 12 -8.09 6.62 -6.96
CA VAL A 12 -6.79 5.95 -6.96
C VAL A 12 -5.86 6.64 -7.94
N VAL A 13 -4.73 7.09 -7.45
CA VAL A 13 -3.62 7.66 -8.22
C VAL A 13 -2.55 6.58 -8.37
N ARG A 14 -2.10 6.34 -9.59
CA ARG A 14 -1.05 5.36 -9.89
C ARG A 14 0.19 6.06 -10.43
N SER A 15 1.33 5.80 -9.79
CA SER A 15 2.64 6.26 -10.21
C SER A 15 3.04 5.68 -11.57
N ALA A 16 3.85 6.42 -12.31
CA ALA A 16 4.52 5.90 -13.49
C ALA A 16 5.65 4.91 -13.13
N PHE A 17 6.21 5.03 -11.92
CA PHE A 17 7.26 4.16 -11.42
C PHE A 17 6.66 3.03 -10.57
N TRP A 18 7.00 1.78 -10.85
CA TRP A 18 6.51 0.54 -10.21
C TRP A 18 4.99 0.41 -10.15
N GLN A 19 4.26 1.37 -10.73
CA GLN A 19 2.81 1.46 -10.62
C GLN A 19 2.32 1.54 -9.17
N THR A 20 3.15 2.09 -8.26
CA THR A 20 2.78 2.28 -6.85
C THR A 20 1.49 3.09 -6.77
N THR A 21 0.55 2.67 -5.96
CA THR A 21 -0.77 3.28 -5.83
C THR A 21 -0.83 4.22 -4.63
N CYS A 22 -1.64 5.25 -4.77
CA CYS A 22 -2.05 6.14 -3.70
C CYS A 22 -3.57 6.23 -3.76
N THR A 23 -4.23 5.96 -2.66
CA THR A 23 -5.69 6.01 -2.59
C THR A 23 -6.13 7.23 -1.78
N ILE A 24 -6.96 8.08 -2.37
CA ILE A 24 -7.61 9.19 -1.67
C ILE A 24 -9.04 8.75 -1.38
N VAL A 25 -9.39 8.68 -0.11
CA VAL A 25 -10.75 8.41 0.36
C VAL A 25 -11.30 9.68 0.97
N HIS A 26 -12.49 10.10 0.57
CA HIS A 26 -13.14 11.24 1.19
C HIS A 26 -14.57 10.92 1.63
N ARG A 27 -15.05 11.68 2.59
CA ARG A 27 -16.41 11.57 3.10
C ARG A 27 -16.88 12.91 3.65
N ALA A 28 -18.12 13.30 3.32
CA ALA A 28 -18.71 14.49 3.89
C ALA A 28 -19.00 14.28 5.37
N ALA A 29 -18.63 15.26 6.20
CA ALA A 29 -19.05 15.33 7.60
C ALA A 29 -20.47 15.93 7.72
N GLU A 30 -21.05 15.87 8.92
CA GLU A 30 -22.40 16.41 9.17
C GLU A 30 -22.51 17.92 8.87
N ASP A 31 -21.41 18.67 9.02
CA ASP A 31 -21.33 20.11 8.70
C ASP A 31 -21.19 20.41 7.21
N GLY A 32 -21.11 19.38 6.36
CA GLY A 32 -21.00 19.44 4.91
C GLY A 32 -19.57 19.64 4.39
N VAL A 33 -18.56 19.68 5.27
CA VAL A 33 -17.15 19.65 4.86
C VAL A 33 -16.77 18.21 4.50
N ALA A 34 -16.11 18.01 3.38
CA ALA A 34 -15.63 16.70 2.99
C ALA A 34 -14.21 16.49 3.53
N GLU A 35 -14.07 15.61 4.52
CA GLU A 35 -12.79 15.16 5.03
C GLU A 35 -12.16 14.13 4.08
N CYS A 36 -10.81 14.06 4.03
CA CYS A 36 -10.13 13.03 3.27
C CYS A 36 -8.90 12.45 4.00
N PHE A 37 -8.62 11.18 3.72
CA PHE A 37 -7.34 10.54 3.97
C PHE A 37 -6.63 10.25 2.65
N VAL A 38 -5.30 10.42 2.67
CA VAL A 38 -4.41 9.97 1.60
C VAL A 38 -3.68 8.72 2.10
N ILE A 39 -3.93 7.58 1.46
CA ILE A 39 -3.37 6.28 1.81
C ILE A 39 -2.25 5.95 0.84
N ASP A 40 -1.05 5.71 1.35
CA ASP A 40 0.18 5.53 0.57
C ASP A 40 0.51 6.72 -0.34
N SER A 41 1.40 6.55 -1.31
CA SER A 41 1.86 7.67 -2.13
C SER A 41 2.36 7.22 -3.51
N PRO A 42 2.30 8.07 -4.54
CA PRO A 42 3.07 7.87 -5.75
C PRO A 42 4.56 8.12 -5.48
N VAL A 43 5.44 7.69 -6.41
CA VAL A 43 6.89 7.70 -6.20
C VAL A 43 7.56 8.99 -6.68
N LEU A 44 7.16 9.52 -7.84
CA LEU A 44 7.92 10.60 -8.49
C LEU A 44 7.55 11.99 -7.93
N PRO A 45 8.52 12.93 -7.82
CA PRO A 45 8.31 14.25 -7.23
C PRO A 45 7.11 15.02 -7.82
N HIS A 46 7.00 15.09 -9.15
CA HIS A 46 5.90 15.79 -9.82
C HIS A 46 4.52 15.15 -9.60
N GLU A 47 4.50 13.85 -9.26
CA GLU A 47 3.28 13.13 -8.91
C GLU A 47 2.85 13.45 -7.47
N LEU A 48 3.84 13.58 -6.56
CA LEU A 48 3.63 14.00 -5.18
C LEU A 48 3.13 15.46 -5.12
N GLU A 49 3.70 16.35 -5.93
CA GLU A 49 3.26 17.75 -6.05
C GLU A 49 1.82 17.88 -6.55
N ALA A 50 1.31 16.92 -7.29
CA ALA A 50 -0.06 16.93 -7.78
C ALA A 50 -1.10 16.57 -6.69
N LEU A 51 -0.73 15.84 -5.62
CA LEU A 51 -1.68 15.41 -4.60
C LEU A 51 -2.35 16.58 -3.86
N PRO A 52 -1.62 17.60 -3.35
CA PRO A 52 -2.26 18.77 -2.74
C PRO A 52 -3.20 19.48 -3.70
N VAL A 53 -2.84 19.59 -4.98
CA VAL A 53 -3.67 20.22 -6.00
C VAL A 53 -4.98 19.47 -6.21
N ILE A 54 -4.94 18.13 -6.23
CA ILE A 54 -6.14 17.30 -6.34
C ILE A 54 -7.06 17.52 -5.13
N VAL A 55 -6.52 17.49 -3.91
CA VAL A 55 -7.28 17.68 -2.67
C VAL A 55 -7.90 19.07 -2.60
N GLU A 56 -7.13 20.13 -2.94
CA GLU A 56 -7.59 21.51 -2.95
C GLU A 56 -8.68 21.75 -4.00
N GLN A 57 -8.47 21.28 -5.24
CA GLN A 57 -9.46 21.47 -6.32
C GLN A 57 -10.76 20.72 -6.08
N ALA A 58 -10.69 19.59 -5.36
CA ALA A 58 -11.87 18.83 -4.95
C ALA A 58 -12.61 19.48 -3.76
N GLY A 59 -11.99 20.47 -3.08
CA GLY A 59 -12.55 21.11 -1.90
C GLY A 59 -12.57 20.21 -0.67
N TRP A 60 -11.64 19.24 -0.59
CA TRP A 60 -11.55 18.32 0.54
C TRP A 60 -10.59 18.86 1.61
N GLU A 61 -10.91 18.59 2.88
CA GLU A 61 -10.04 18.85 4.01
C GLU A 61 -9.24 17.60 4.37
N LEU A 62 -7.91 17.72 4.39
CA LEU A 62 -7.03 16.61 4.70
C LEU A 62 -7.02 16.33 6.21
N SER A 63 -7.59 15.20 6.63
CA SER A 63 -7.56 14.73 8.03
C SER A 63 -6.23 14.09 8.39
N GLY A 64 -5.52 13.51 7.40
CA GLY A 64 -4.21 12.90 7.61
C GLY A 64 -3.78 12.02 6.45
N MET A 65 -2.60 11.45 6.60
CA MET A 65 -2.10 10.40 5.72
C MET A 65 -2.11 9.07 6.45
N LEU A 66 -2.28 7.99 5.70
CA LEU A 66 -2.15 6.62 6.19
C LEU A 66 -1.12 5.89 5.33
N CYS A 67 -0.37 4.96 5.90
CA CYS A 67 0.44 4.05 5.11
C CYS A 67 0.06 2.60 5.42
N THR A 68 0.07 1.77 4.38
CA THR A 68 -0.23 0.35 4.53
C THR A 68 0.88 -0.39 5.26
N HIS A 69 2.14 -0.04 5.02
CA HIS A 69 3.32 -0.60 5.68
C HIS A 69 4.51 0.37 5.63
N GLY A 70 5.66 -0.04 6.19
CA GLY A 70 6.80 0.83 6.45
C GLY A 70 7.82 0.94 5.33
N ASP A 71 7.58 0.39 4.14
CA ASP A 71 8.50 0.51 3.01
C ASP A 71 8.46 1.92 2.43
N TRP A 72 9.63 2.40 2.00
CA TRP A 72 9.85 3.81 1.71
C TRP A 72 8.91 4.38 0.63
N ASP A 73 8.52 3.59 -0.36
CA ASP A 73 7.69 4.04 -1.48
C ASP A 73 6.22 4.24 -1.11
N HIS A 74 5.79 3.74 0.07
CA HIS A 74 4.47 4.02 0.66
C HIS A 74 4.48 5.22 1.63
N LEU A 75 5.66 5.79 1.94
CA LEU A 75 5.82 6.87 2.93
C LEU A 75 6.00 8.26 2.31
N LEU A 76 6.08 8.37 0.96
CA LEU A 76 6.46 9.60 0.27
C LEU A 76 5.40 10.70 0.29
N GLY A 77 4.18 10.41 0.72
CA GLY A 77 3.13 11.40 0.94
C GLY A 77 3.57 12.58 1.82
N ARG A 78 4.61 12.38 2.65
CA ARG A 78 5.26 13.43 3.46
C ARG A 78 5.91 14.56 2.64
N TYR A 79 6.21 14.33 1.37
CA TYR A 79 6.64 15.42 0.47
C TYR A 79 5.46 16.31 0.05
N ALA A 80 4.30 15.70 -0.17
CA ALA A 80 3.07 16.39 -0.55
C ALA A 80 2.46 17.16 0.64
N PHE A 81 2.42 16.53 1.81
CA PHE A 81 1.75 17.03 3.01
C PHE A 81 2.69 17.00 4.23
N PRO A 82 3.66 17.94 4.30
CA PRO A 82 4.72 17.90 5.32
C PRO A 82 4.22 18.07 6.77
N ASP A 83 3.09 18.76 6.95
CA ASP A 83 2.54 19.05 8.27
C ASP A 83 1.46 18.05 8.73
N ALA A 84 0.98 17.19 7.83
CA ALA A 84 -0.04 16.21 8.16
C ALA A 84 0.54 15.06 9.02
N ALA A 85 -0.23 14.51 9.93
CA ALA A 85 0.13 13.28 10.65
C ALA A 85 0.16 12.08 9.69
N LEU A 86 1.08 11.15 9.93
CA LEU A 86 1.14 9.86 9.24
C LEU A 86 0.63 8.77 10.20
N GLY A 87 -0.58 8.27 9.95
CA GLY A 87 -1.15 7.13 10.65
C GLY A 87 -0.65 5.81 10.05
N CYS A 88 -0.31 4.85 10.89
CA CYS A 88 0.12 3.53 10.48
C CYS A 88 -0.23 2.49 11.55
N ALA A 89 -0.16 1.20 11.24
CA ALA A 89 -0.30 0.15 12.23
C ALA A 89 0.72 0.31 13.38
N GLU A 90 0.39 -0.16 14.58
CA GLU A 90 1.32 -0.16 15.72
C GLU A 90 2.63 -0.90 15.39
N THR A 91 2.54 -1.99 14.61
CA THR A 91 3.70 -2.76 14.10
C THR A 91 4.58 -1.90 13.20
N THR A 92 3.99 -1.16 12.26
CA THR A 92 4.71 -0.24 11.37
C THR A 92 5.37 0.89 12.18
N GLY A 93 4.64 1.49 13.12
CA GLY A 93 5.20 2.49 14.01
C GLY A 93 6.36 1.94 14.86
N ALA A 94 6.31 0.68 15.27
CA ALA A 94 7.40 0.01 15.99
C ALA A 94 8.62 -0.21 15.09
N ARG A 95 8.43 -0.73 13.86
CA ARG A 95 9.50 -0.91 12.84
C ARG A 95 10.22 0.41 12.53
N LEU A 96 9.47 1.48 12.24
CA LEU A 96 10.02 2.80 11.94
C LEU A 96 10.84 3.40 13.09
N ARG A 97 10.45 3.10 14.34
CA ARG A 97 11.23 3.51 15.54
C ARG A 97 12.46 2.65 15.77
N ALA A 98 12.37 1.35 15.50
CA ALA A 98 13.50 0.41 15.66
C ALA A 98 14.60 0.65 14.63
N ASN A 99 14.24 1.07 13.42
CA ASN A 99 15.13 1.25 12.27
C ASN A 99 15.15 2.71 11.77
N PRO A 100 15.60 3.68 12.59
CA PRO A 100 15.56 5.08 12.22
C PRO A 100 16.45 5.35 10.99
N GLY A 101 15.87 6.02 9.99
CA GLY A 101 16.58 6.39 8.76
C GLY A 101 16.67 5.27 7.70
N GLU A 102 16.06 4.10 7.91
CA GLU A 102 16.03 3.02 6.92
C GLU A 102 15.35 3.49 5.62
N ALA A 103 14.09 3.91 5.68
CA ALA A 103 13.36 4.42 4.52
C ALA A 103 14.07 5.58 3.80
N GLN A 104 14.79 6.44 4.55
CA GLN A 104 15.57 7.53 3.96
C GLN A 104 16.83 7.05 3.23
N ARG A 105 17.45 5.95 3.69
CA ARG A 105 18.62 5.35 3.00
C ARG A 105 18.20 4.67 1.72
N GLU A 106 17.16 3.84 1.78
CA GLU A 106 16.63 3.12 0.64
C GLU A 106 16.11 4.07 -0.45
N LEU A 107 15.39 5.13 -0.04
CA LEU A 107 14.97 6.18 -0.96
C LEU A 107 16.13 6.85 -1.67
N ARG A 108 17.24 7.13 -0.95
CA ARG A 108 18.43 7.72 -1.58
C ARG A 108 19.09 6.79 -2.57
N GLU A 109 19.22 5.51 -2.25
CA GLU A 109 19.75 4.50 -3.16
C GLU A 109 18.91 4.44 -4.43
N PHE A 110 17.59 4.40 -4.29
CA PHE A 110 16.66 4.47 -5.41
C PHE A 110 16.83 5.75 -6.23
N ASP A 111 16.89 6.91 -5.58
CA ASP A 111 17.01 8.22 -6.24
C ASP A 111 18.34 8.31 -7.02
N GLU A 112 19.46 7.84 -6.44
CA GLU A 112 20.77 7.77 -7.09
C GLU A 112 20.77 6.84 -8.32
N GLU A 113 20.18 5.66 -8.20
CA GLU A 113 20.07 4.69 -9.30
C GLU A 113 19.20 5.17 -10.46
N ASN A 114 18.15 5.95 -10.15
CA ASN A 114 17.14 6.39 -11.12
C ASN A 114 17.24 7.88 -11.50
N TYR A 115 18.28 8.58 -11.02
CA TYR A 115 18.50 10.01 -11.29
C TYR A 115 17.29 10.87 -10.90
N VAL A 116 16.67 10.58 -9.74
CA VAL A 116 15.54 11.34 -9.22
C VAL A 116 16.06 12.40 -8.25
N GLU A 117 15.72 13.67 -8.50
CA GLU A 117 16.03 14.79 -7.61
C GLU A 117 14.81 15.15 -6.75
N ARG A 118 15.00 15.24 -5.43
CA ARG A 118 13.95 15.65 -4.50
C ARG A 118 14.28 16.98 -3.83
N PRO A 119 13.26 17.80 -3.50
CA PRO A 119 13.47 19.15 -2.97
C PRO A 119 14.10 19.18 -1.58
N ARG A 120 14.00 18.07 -0.83
CA ARG A 120 14.51 17.91 0.54
C ARG A 120 14.63 16.43 0.90
N PRO A 121 15.41 16.06 1.93
CA PRO A 121 15.39 14.70 2.46
C PRO A 121 14.00 14.29 2.97
N LEU A 122 13.68 12.99 2.92
CA LEU A 122 12.45 12.46 3.49
C LEU A 122 12.46 12.65 5.01
N SER A 123 11.38 13.21 5.53
CA SER A 123 11.11 13.33 6.96
C SER A 123 9.73 12.75 7.26
N LEU A 124 9.66 11.75 8.10
CA LEU A 124 8.39 11.11 8.46
C LEU A 124 7.54 11.99 9.41
N GLY A 125 8.18 12.97 10.08
CA GLY A 125 7.49 13.90 10.98
C GLY A 125 6.77 13.18 12.12
N GLN A 126 5.51 13.57 12.37
CA GLN A 126 4.67 12.92 13.38
C GLN A 126 4.09 11.62 12.83
N VAL A 127 4.51 10.50 13.41
CA VAL A 127 3.95 9.17 13.13
C VAL A 127 2.98 8.80 14.25
N GLN A 128 1.74 8.48 13.89
CA GLN A 128 0.68 8.08 14.80
C GLN A 128 0.41 6.58 14.65
N ALA A 129 0.70 5.82 15.69
CA ALA A 129 0.37 4.40 15.73
C ALA A 129 -1.14 4.21 15.97
N LEU A 130 -1.76 3.41 15.13
CA LEU A 130 -3.17 3.04 15.18
C LEU A 130 -3.31 1.59 15.67
N PRO A 131 -4.27 1.29 16.56
CA PRO A 131 -4.55 -0.10 16.92
C PRO A 131 -5.11 -0.86 15.70
N VAL A 132 -4.50 -1.99 15.38
CA VAL A 132 -4.91 -2.86 14.27
C VAL A 132 -4.99 -4.30 14.78
N PRO A 133 -6.15 -5.00 14.67
CA PRO A 133 -7.38 -4.55 14.01
C PRO A 133 -8.10 -3.40 14.72
N GLY A 134 -8.80 -2.56 13.97
CA GLY A 134 -9.48 -1.39 14.51
C GLY A 134 -10.21 -0.59 13.43
N HIS A 135 -10.53 0.66 13.76
CA HIS A 135 -11.23 1.58 12.87
C HIS A 135 -10.63 2.99 12.99
N ILE A 136 -10.80 3.80 11.95
CA ILE A 136 -10.47 5.22 11.97
C ILE A 136 -11.63 6.02 11.38
N GLY A 137 -12.08 7.06 12.08
CA GLY A 137 -13.19 7.93 11.66
C GLY A 137 -12.84 8.79 10.46
N ILE A 138 -13.82 9.01 9.58
CA ILE A 138 -13.78 9.94 8.46
C ILE A 138 -15.20 10.44 8.19
N GLY A 139 -15.40 11.76 8.30
CA GLY A 139 -16.74 12.33 8.16
C GLY A 139 -17.74 11.72 9.14
N ASP A 140 -18.84 11.17 8.61
CA ASP A 140 -19.90 10.52 9.36
C ASP A 140 -19.76 8.99 9.51
N THR A 141 -18.60 8.42 9.15
CA THR A 141 -18.38 6.98 9.08
C THR A 141 -16.94 6.58 9.49
N GLU A 142 -16.53 5.35 9.24
CA GLU A 142 -15.23 4.80 9.62
C GLU A 142 -14.63 3.95 8.49
N LEU A 143 -13.30 3.93 8.42
CA LEU A 143 -12.52 2.93 7.70
C LEU A 143 -12.20 1.77 8.64
N ASP A 144 -12.30 0.54 8.16
CA ASP A 144 -11.84 -0.63 8.91
C ASP A 144 -10.36 -0.89 8.66
N LEU A 145 -9.64 -1.33 9.69
CA LEU A 145 -8.22 -1.67 9.65
C LEU A 145 -8.01 -3.14 9.98
N LEU A 146 -7.21 -3.85 9.19
CA LEU A 146 -6.90 -5.28 9.34
C LEU A 146 -5.39 -5.48 9.31
N PRO A 147 -4.80 -6.35 10.18
CA PRO A 147 -3.38 -6.67 10.11
C PRO A 147 -3.00 -7.30 8.76
N ALA A 148 -1.92 -6.83 8.15
CA ALA A 148 -1.42 -7.29 6.86
C ALA A 148 0.11 -7.43 6.90
N ASP A 149 0.57 -8.36 7.74
CA ASP A 149 1.96 -8.79 7.87
C ASP A 149 2.30 -9.95 6.92
N GLY A 150 3.57 -10.14 6.60
CA GLY A 150 4.06 -11.26 5.79
C GLY A 150 4.87 -10.83 4.57
N HIS A 151 4.47 -9.79 3.85
CA HIS A 151 5.34 -9.08 2.92
C HIS A 151 6.52 -8.47 3.68
N THR A 152 6.23 -7.72 4.70
CA THR A 152 7.12 -7.26 5.78
C THR A 152 6.61 -7.78 7.12
N GLU A 153 7.32 -7.55 8.21
CA GLU A 153 6.88 -7.90 9.57
C GLU A 153 5.72 -7.03 10.09
N ASP A 154 5.38 -5.97 9.36
CA ASP A 154 4.41 -4.95 9.73
C ASP A 154 3.33 -4.79 8.66
N GLY A 155 2.35 -3.96 8.94
CA GLY A 155 1.40 -3.47 7.95
C GLY A 155 -0.06 -3.64 8.31
N MET A 156 -0.88 -2.96 7.52
CA MET A 156 -2.34 -3.01 7.60
C MET A 156 -2.96 -2.92 6.21
N ALA A 157 -4.09 -3.57 6.03
CA ALA A 157 -5.03 -3.32 4.95
C ALA A 157 -6.18 -2.45 5.46
N LEU A 158 -6.79 -1.71 4.56
CA LEU A 158 -7.91 -0.82 4.88
C LEU A 158 -9.13 -1.20 4.05
N ARG A 159 -10.32 -1.12 4.64
CA ARG A 159 -11.58 -1.24 3.93
C ARG A 159 -12.36 0.08 4.04
N VAL A 160 -12.95 0.47 2.93
CA VAL A 160 -13.91 1.57 2.80
C VAL A 160 -15.30 0.94 2.67
N PRO A 161 -16.01 0.66 3.77
CA PRO A 161 -17.21 -0.21 3.75
C PRO A 161 -18.31 0.32 2.84
N TRP A 162 -18.60 1.61 2.89
CA TRP A 162 -19.68 2.23 2.08
C TRP A 162 -19.37 2.28 0.58
N ALA A 163 -18.09 2.19 0.20
CA ALA A 163 -17.64 2.22 -1.19
C ALA A 163 -17.37 0.80 -1.74
N GLY A 164 -17.33 -0.22 -0.88
CA GLY A 164 -16.92 -1.56 -1.26
C GLY A 164 -15.50 -1.63 -1.79
N VAL A 165 -14.58 -0.82 -1.24
CA VAL A 165 -13.17 -0.75 -1.67
C VAL A 165 -12.27 -1.31 -0.58
N VAL A 166 -11.31 -2.15 -0.97
CA VAL A 166 -10.23 -2.67 -0.11
C VAL A 166 -8.90 -2.16 -0.64
N VAL A 167 -8.10 -1.53 0.22
CA VAL A 167 -6.70 -1.14 -0.03
C VAL A 167 -5.82 -2.11 0.73
N CYS A 168 -5.01 -2.90 0.04
CA CYS A 168 -4.35 -4.07 0.64
C CYS A 168 -2.83 -3.98 0.71
N GLY A 169 -2.20 -2.81 0.40
CA GLY A 169 -0.75 -2.72 0.33
C GLY A 169 -0.18 -3.72 -0.67
N ASP A 170 0.97 -4.29 -0.42
CA ASP A 170 1.69 -5.15 -1.37
C ASP A 170 1.14 -6.58 -1.43
N TYR A 171 -0.19 -6.66 -1.42
CA TYR A 171 -0.94 -7.88 -1.64
C TYR A 171 -1.81 -7.78 -2.88
N LEU A 172 -2.06 -8.92 -3.51
CA LEU A 172 -3.00 -9.08 -4.62
C LEU A 172 -2.65 -8.24 -5.87
N SER A 173 -1.37 -7.95 -6.08
CA SER A 173 -0.91 -7.17 -7.22
C SER A 173 -1.14 -7.90 -8.55
N PRO A 174 -1.72 -7.23 -9.57
CA PRO A 174 -1.84 -7.81 -10.91
C PRO A 174 -0.50 -7.82 -11.68
N VAL A 175 0.53 -7.14 -11.17
CA VAL A 175 1.82 -6.94 -11.85
C VAL A 175 3.00 -7.57 -11.12
N GLU A 176 2.86 -7.85 -9.81
CA GLU A 176 3.90 -8.41 -8.95
C GLU A 176 3.47 -9.74 -8.35
N ILE A 177 4.44 -10.65 -8.15
CA ILE A 177 4.25 -11.85 -7.33
C ILE A 177 4.46 -11.50 -5.86
N PRO A 178 3.97 -12.30 -4.90
CA PRO A 178 4.32 -12.12 -3.49
C PRO A 178 5.82 -11.95 -3.29
N TRP A 179 6.24 -10.87 -2.64
CA TRP A 179 7.61 -10.64 -2.24
C TRP A 179 7.75 -10.80 -0.73
N LEU A 180 8.70 -11.62 -0.32
CA LEU A 180 9.10 -11.80 1.07
C LEU A 180 10.31 -10.90 1.32
N SER A 181 10.10 -9.76 1.95
CA SER A 181 11.18 -8.83 2.32
C SER A 181 12.15 -9.47 3.33
N GLU A 182 13.15 -8.71 3.79
CA GLU A 182 14.08 -9.21 4.82
C GLU A 182 13.39 -9.60 6.13
N THR A 183 12.33 -8.93 6.49
CA THR A 183 11.52 -9.18 7.68
C THR A 183 10.22 -9.94 7.36
N GLY A 184 10.00 -10.27 6.09
CA GLY A 184 8.81 -10.98 5.62
C GLY A 184 8.78 -12.46 6.03
N SER A 185 7.58 -13.02 6.03
CA SER A 185 7.34 -14.43 6.38
C SER A 185 6.30 -15.04 5.45
N ARG A 186 6.64 -16.18 4.85
CA ARG A 186 5.73 -16.93 4.00
C ARG A 186 4.45 -17.34 4.73
N GLU A 187 4.61 -17.79 5.97
CA GLU A 187 3.50 -18.24 6.81
C GLU A 187 2.57 -17.07 7.17
N ALA A 188 3.14 -15.91 7.51
CA ALA A 188 2.38 -14.71 7.81
C ALA A 188 1.70 -14.16 6.54
N TYR A 189 2.37 -14.22 5.38
CA TYR A 189 1.79 -13.82 4.09
C TYR A 189 0.56 -14.67 3.75
N LEU A 190 0.67 -16.00 3.85
CA LEU A 190 -0.46 -16.91 3.64
C LEU A 190 -1.62 -16.62 4.62
N ALA A 191 -1.30 -16.37 5.88
CA ALA A 191 -2.31 -16.02 6.88
C ALA A 191 -3.00 -14.68 6.56
N THR A 192 -2.26 -13.70 6.04
CA THR A 192 -2.81 -12.41 5.59
C THR A 192 -3.74 -12.59 4.39
N LEU A 193 -3.36 -13.42 3.40
CA LEU A 193 -4.25 -13.72 2.27
C LEU A 193 -5.58 -14.33 2.73
N GLU A 194 -5.56 -15.22 3.73
CA GLU A 194 -6.78 -15.78 4.31
C GLU A 194 -7.59 -14.74 5.10
N ARG A 195 -6.93 -13.82 5.82
CA ARG A 195 -7.61 -12.70 6.50
C ARG A 195 -8.27 -11.73 5.53
N LEU A 196 -7.63 -11.46 4.39
CA LEU A 196 -8.14 -10.56 3.35
C LEU A 196 -9.30 -11.16 2.55
N ARG A 197 -9.36 -12.49 2.42
CA ARG A 197 -10.35 -13.20 1.59
C ARG A 197 -11.80 -12.73 1.81
N PRO A 198 -12.34 -12.65 3.05
CA PRO A 198 -13.72 -12.20 3.26
C PRO A 198 -13.97 -10.77 2.78
N TRP A 199 -12.99 -9.88 2.99
CA TRP A 199 -13.09 -8.50 2.52
C TRP A 199 -13.09 -8.42 0.99
N VAL A 200 -12.24 -9.23 0.34
CA VAL A 200 -12.18 -9.30 -1.12
C VAL A 200 -13.46 -9.89 -1.72
N GLU A 201 -14.06 -10.89 -1.09
CA GLU A 201 -15.33 -11.49 -1.53
C GLU A 201 -16.50 -10.51 -1.53
N GLU A 202 -16.49 -9.55 -0.59
CA GLU A 202 -17.51 -8.50 -0.46
C GLU A 202 -17.18 -7.22 -1.24
N ALA A 203 -15.94 -7.09 -1.75
CA ALA A 203 -15.48 -5.87 -2.41
C ALA A 203 -16.10 -5.68 -3.80
N THR A 204 -16.25 -4.43 -4.20
CA THR A 204 -16.41 -4.03 -5.60
C THR A 204 -15.05 -3.84 -6.26
N TRP A 205 -14.13 -3.19 -5.54
CA TRP A 205 -12.77 -2.91 -5.98
C TRP A 205 -11.73 -3.27 -4.93
N VAL A 206 -10.61 -3.81 -5.39
CA VAL A 206 -9.41 -4.04 -4.59
C VAL A 206 -8.28 -3.21 -5.18
N VAL A 207 -7.61 -2.44 -4.34
CA VAL A 207 -6.47 -1.57 -4.68
C VAL A 207 -5.22 -2.18 -4.08
N PRO A 208 -4.36 -2.81 -4.88
CA PRO A 208 -3.05 -3.29 -4.44
C PRO A 208 -2.06 -2.13 -4.31
N GLY A 209 -0.96 -2.31 -3.58
CA GLY A 209 0.13 -1.34 -3.48
C GLY A 209 0.77 -1.03 -4.84
N HIS A 210 0.86 -2.04 -5.71
CA HIS A 210 1.40 -1.91 -7.07
C HIS A 210 0.45 -2.46 -8.12
N GLY A 211 0.21 -1.67 -9.18
CA GLY A 211 -0.64 -2.05 -10.31
C GLY A 211 -1.87 -1.17 -10.48
N THR A 212 -2.95 -1.72 -11.00
CA THR A 212 -4.23 -1.03 -11.17
C THR A 212 -5.25 -1.55 -10.18
N PRO A 213 -6.25 -0.76 -9.78
CA PRO A 213 -7.43 -1.29 -9.13
C PRO A 213 -8.03 -2.44 -9.94
N ILE A 214 -8.46 -3.48 -9.26
CA ILE A 214 -9.03 -4.70 -9.86
C ILE A 214 -10.39 -5.02 -9.20
N ASP A 215 -11.27 -5.69 -9.93
CA ASP A 215 -12.51 -6.18 -9.35
C ASP A 215 -12.29 -7.39 -8.43
N ALA A 216 -13.30 -7.72 -7.60
CA ALA A 216 -13.22 -8.84 -6.67
C ALA A 216 -12.94 -10.18 -7.36
N GLN A 217 -13.48 -10.42 -8.56
CA GLN A 217 -13.26 -11.66 -9.29
C GLN A 217 -11.79 -11.84 -9.65
N ARG A 218 -11.15 -10.78 -10.17
CA ARG A 218 -9.72 -10.78 -10.50
C ARG A 218 -8.87 -10.88 -9.24
N ALA A 219 -9.22 -10.15 -8.17
CA ALA A 219 -8.51 -10.20 -6.88
C ALA A 219 -8.54 -11.61 -6.28
N LEU A 220 -9.69 -12.29 -6.29
CA LEU A 220 -9.81 -13.69 -5.86
C LEU A 220 -9.02 -14.67 -6.76
N ALA A 221 -8.91 -14.37 -8.05
CA ALA A 221 -8.06 -15.17 -8.93
C ALA A 221 -6.58 -15.01 -8.56
N ILE A 222 -6.12 -13.77 -8.36
CA ILE A 222 -4.75 -13.46 -7.91
C ILE A 222 -4.49 -14.09 -6.54
N LEU A 223 -5.41 -13.99 -5.59
CA LEU A 223 -5.28 -14.60 -4.27
C LEU A 223 -4.99 -16.10 -4.37
N ARG A 224 -5.71 -16.83 -5.25
CA ARG A 224 -5.43 -18.26 -5.49
C ARG A 224 -4.08 -18.49 -6.16
N GLU A 225 -3.69 -17.63 -7.12
CA GLU A 225 -2.37 -17.68 -7.76
C GLU A 225 -1.25 -17.45 -6.73
N ASP A 226 -1.43 -16.50 -5.81
CA ASP A 226 -0.45 -16.13 -4.77
C ASP A 226 -0.30 -17.24 -3.72
N VAL A 227 -1.42 -17.80 -3.25
CA VAL A 227 -1.40 -18.97 -2.34
C VAL A 227 -0.66 -20.14 -3.00
N ALA A 228 -1.02 -20.50 -4.24
CA ALA A 228 -0.37 -21.59 -4.95
C ALA A 228 1.13 -21.36 -5.17
N TYR A 229 1.53 -20.11 -5.46
CA TYR A 229 2.93 -19.74 -5.59
C TYR A 229 3.70 -19.89 -4.27
N LEU A 230 3.15 -19.33 -3.18
CA LEU A 230 3.79 -19.38 -1.85
C LEU A 230 3.86 -20.81 -1.31
N GLU A 231 2.82 -21.62 -1.53
CA GLU A 231 2.83 -23.04 -1.13
C GLU A 231 3.86 -23.87 -1.90
N ALA A 232 4.12 -23.52 -3.16
CA ALA A 232 5.11 -24.19 -3.99
C ALA A 232 6.56 -23.83 -3.59
N LEU A 233 6.81 -22.70 -2.90
CA LEU A 233 8.12 -22.43 -2.32
C LEU A 233 8.40 -23.43 -1.18
N PRO A 234 9.59 -23.99 -1.01
CA PRO A 234 10.89 -23.60 -1.59
C PRO A 234 11.28 -24.33 -2.90
N ASP A 235 10.36 -24.96 -3.62
CA ASP A 235 10.70 -25.61 -4.90
C ASP A 235 11.21 -24.57 -5.93
N PRO A 236 12.45 -24.67 -6.44
CA PRO A 236 12.95 -23.74 -7.45
C PRO A 236 12.16 -23.74 -8.76
N SER A 237 11.36 -24.78 -9.00
CA SER A 237 10.45 -24.86 -10.14
C SER A 237 9.06 -24.26 -9.89
N ALA A 238 8.83 -23.66 -8.72
CA ALA A 238 7.58 -23.01 -8.38
C ALA A 238 7.13 -22.07 -9.51
N PRO A 239 5.93 -22.25 -10.05
CA PRO A 239 5.53 -21.56 -11.27
C PRO A 239 5.17 -20.09 -10.97
N ILE A 240 5.94 -19.17 -11.54
CA ILE A 240 5.54 -17.76 -11.56
C ILE A 240 4.29 -17.62 -12.44
N PRO A 241 3.20 -17.00 -11.97
CA PRO A 241 2.00 -16.79 -12.76
C PRO A 241 2.31 -16.11 -14.10
N PRO A 242 1.79 -16.63 -15.23
CA PRO A 242 2.20 -16.16 -16.58
C PRO A 242 2.04 -14.65 -16.80
N ALA A 243 0.96 -14.05 -16.26
CA ALA A 243 0.68 -12.62 -16.38
C ALA A 243 1.71 -11.74 -15.65
N ARG A 244 2.43 -12.29 -14.66
CA ARG A 244 3.40 -11.58 -13.80
C ARG A 244 4.85 -12.05 -14.06
N ARG A 245 5.12 -12.77 -15.14
CA ARG A 245 6.43 -13.35 -15.46
C ARG A 245 7.34 -12.35 -16.20
N THR A 246 7.77 -11.30 -15.51
CA THR A 246 8.74 -10.31 -16.03
C THR A 246 10.17 -10.59 -15.54
N GLY A 247 11.15 -9.83 -16.03
CA GLY A 247 12.53 -9.91 -15.53
C GLY A 247 12.65 -9.51 -14.05
N ALA A 248 11.94 -8.47 -13.64
CA ALA A 248 11.90 -8.03 -12.24
C ALA A 248 11.30 -9.12 -11.33
N GLN A 249 10.18 -9.72 -11.74
CA GLN A 249 9.50 -10.75 -10.96
C GLN A 249 10.30 -12.06 -10.83
N ARG A 250 11.18 -12.35 -11.79
CA ARG A 250 12.14 -13.47 -11.64
C ARG A 250 13.20 -13.20 -10.58
N LYS A 251 13.66 -11.95 -10.45
CA LYS A 251 14.58 -11.56 -9.35
C LYS A 251 13.91 -11.73 -8.00
N ILE A 252 12.68 -11.23 -7.85
CA ILE A 252 11.88 -11.42 -6.63
C ILE A 252 11.72 -12.92 -6.32
N HIS A 253 11.46 -13.76 -7.32
CA HIS A 253 11.38 -15.22 -7.12
C HIS A 253 12.69 -15.80 -6.60
N GLU A 254 13.85 -15.40 -7.13
CA GLU A 254 15.16 -15.83 -6.66
C GLU A 254 15.43 -15.37 -5.20
N GLU A 255 14.99 -14.18 -4.83
CA GLU A 255 15.06 -13.66 -3.47
C GLU A 255 14.16 -14.47 -2.52
N ASN A 256 12.92 -14.71 -2.90
CA ASN A 256 11.98 -15.54 -2.15
C ASN A 256 12.53 -16.95 -1.88
N LEU A 257 13.13 -17.59 -2.89
CA LEU A 257 13.77 -18.91 -2.73
C LEU A 257 14.89 -18.88 -1.69
N LYS A 258 15.73 -17.86 -1.70
CA LYS A 258 16.78 -17.68 -0.70
C LYS A 258 16.19 -17.52 0.70
N ARG A 259 15.12 -16.73 0.81
CA ARG A 259 14.45 -16.41 2.08
C ARG A 259 13.83 -17.64 2.73
N VAL A 260 13.12 -18.48 1.97
CA VAL A 260 12.46 -19.67 2.52
C VAL A 260 13.40 -20.88 2.70
N SER A 261 14.64 -20.79 2.20
CA SER A 261 15.67 -21.83 2.35
C SER A 261 16.64 -21.56 3.49
N ALA A 262 16.59 -20.37 4.10
CA ALA A 262 17.43 -19.96 5.22
C ALA A 262 16.81 -20.36 6.56
#